data_a73a369441311d49e2bb73c9b1d2229b
#
_entry.id   a73a369441311d49e2bb73c9b1d2229b
#
_cell.length_a   1.000
_cell.length_b   1.000
_cell.length_c   1.000
_cell.angle_alpha   90.00
_cell.angle_beta   90.00
_cell.angle_gamma   90.00
#
_symmetry.space_group_name_H-M   'P 1'
#
loop_
_entity.id
_entity.type
_entity.pdbx_description
1 polymer ?
#
loop_
_entity_poly.entity_id
_entity_poly.type
_entity_poly.pdbx_seq_one_letter_code
_entity_poly.pdbx_strand_id
1 'polypeptide(L)'
;MIRLIFWPTLVLGLTGLTAFVLTGITLVPTTVALGPCLRDFTSPFWEERASPLASTTFEVGDGAVRVCYGRPSARERVVFGELIPYRQLWRTGANEPTRIYTNRTIELAGVRLVPGRYSLYAIPDTNQWRLFITESVTHWGNDLRSGTRDKDVGVGIVPADTTADYFETFTISAEPAGDSTLMVLEWERTRVVAGVRAVRR
;
A
#
# COMPACT_ATOMS: atom_id res chain seq x y z
N MET A 1 17.03 -62.98 42.45
CA MET A 1 15.75 -62.22 42.59
C MET A 1 15.98 -60.84 42.07
N ILE A 2 15.57 -60.58 40.81
CA ILE A 2 15.69 -59.28 40.14
C ILE A 2 14.32 -58.66 40.16
N ARG A 3 14.15 -57.52 40.85
CA ARG A 3 12.90 -56.74 40.85
C ARG A 3 12.91 -55.80 39.64
N LEU A 4 12.06 -56.09 38.71
CA LEU A 4 11.72 -55.14 37.62
C LEU A 4 10.85 -54.01 38.18
N ILE A 5 11.38 -52.78 38.15
CA ILE A 5 10.63 -51.56 38.45
C ILE A 5 9.99 -51.11 37.14
N PHE A 6 8.67 -51.24 37.07
CA PHE A 6 7.88 -50.62 36.02
C PHE A 6 7.74 -49.10 36.27
N TRP A 7 8.28 -48.32 35.37
CA TRP A 7 7.98 -46.89 35.31
C TRP A 7 6.74 -46.67 34.44
N PRO A 8 5.73 -45.92 34.92
CA PRO A 8 4.61 -45.59 34.08
C PRO A 8 5.08 -44.53 33.08
N THR A 9 5.00 -44.85 31.79
CA THR A 9 5.18 -43.92 30.70
C THR A 9 4.08 -42.89 30.72
N LEU A 10 4.47 -41.63 30.87
CA LEU A 10 3.64 -40.47 30.81
C LEU A 10 3.10 -40.30 29.36
N VAL A 11 1.88 -40.73 29.11
CA VAL A 11 1.14 -40.40 27.88
C VAL A 11 0.29 -39.18 28.16
N LEU A 12 0.92 -38.01 28.24
CA LEU A 12 0.25 -36.72 28.33
C LEU A 12 1.07 -35.74 27.50
N GLY A 13 0.68 -35.55 26.23
CA GLY A 13 1.36 -34.56 25.44
C GLY A 13 0.93 -34.41 23.98
N LEU A 14 0.06 -35.27 23.44
CA LEU A 14 -0.32 -35.15 22.02
C LEU A 14 -1.67 -34.49 21.77
N THR A 15 -2.55 -34.35 22.76
CA THR A 15 -3.88 -33.74 22.54
C THR A 15 -3.88 -32.21 22.65
N GLY A 16 -2.88 -31.64 23.34
CA GLY A 16 -2.78 -30.18 23.50
C GLY A 16 -2.18 -29.45 22.29
N LEU A 17 -1.28 -30.12 21.55
CA LEU A 17 -0.59 -29.49 20.42
C LEU A 17 -1.47 -29.39 19.17
N THR A 18 -2.36 -30.36 18.95
CA THR A 18 -3.26 -30.34 17.79
C THR A 18 -4.36 -29.30 17.90
N ALA A 19 -4.84 -29.01 19.12
CA ALA A 19 -5.83 -27.95 19.33
C ALA A 19 -5.25 -26.55 19.17
N PHE A 20 -3.96 -26.35 19.52
CA PHE A 20 -3.27 -25.06 19.38
C PHE A 20 -2.95 -24.72 17.92
N VAL A 21 -2.63 -25.73 17.10
CA VAL A 21 -2.37 -25.55 15.66
C VAL A 21 -3.66 -25.20 14.92
N LEU A 22 -4.80 -25.78 15.28
CA LEU A 22 -6.08 -25.47 14.63
C LEU A 22 -6.65 -24.10 15.02
N THR A 23 -6.43 -23.65 16.26
CA THR A 23 -6.86 -22.31 16.69
C THR A 23 -5.95 -21.19 16.17
N GLY A 24 -4.66 -21.47 15.91
CA GLY A 24 -3.71 -20.52 15.33
C GLY A 24 -3.94 -20.24 13.83
N ILE A 25 -4.51 -21.19 13.11
CA ILE A 25 -4.76 -21.05 11.65
C ILE A 25 -6.01 -20.20 11.37
N THR A 26 -6.95 -20.10 12.30
CA THR A 26 -8.19 -19.33 12.12
C THR A 26 -8.05 -17.83 12.40
N LEU A 27 -6.91 -17.34 12.92
CA LEU A 27 -6.72 -15.93 13.29
C LEU A 27 -5.76 -15.16 12.36
N VAL A 28 -5.34 -15.70 11.21
CA VAL A 28 -4.42 -15.03 10.28
C VAL A 28 -4.96 -14.96 8.83
N PRO A 29 -6.19 -14.50 8.58
CA PRO A 29 -6.62 -14.37 7.17
C PRO A 29 -6.32 -13.01 6.55
N THR A 30 -6.12 -11.95 7.31
CA THR A 30 -6.08 -10.59 6.72
C THR A 30 -4.68 -10.09 6.40
N THR A 31 -3.66 -10.46 7.13
CA THR A 31 -2.28 -9.97 6.92
C THR A 31 -1.56 -10.68 5.78
N VAL A 32 -1.85 -11.94 5.52
CA VAL A 32 -1.19 -12.73 4.47
C VAL A 32 -1.70 -12.32 3.08
N ALA A 33 -2.95 -11.89 2.96
CA ALA A 33 -3.54 -11.54 1.68
C ALA A 33 -3.05 -10.19 1.10
N LEU A 34 -2.51 -9.29 1.94
CA LEU A 34 -2.10 -7.95 1.48
C LEU A 34 -0.64 -7.88 0.99
N GLY A 35 0.15 -8.91 1.17
CA GLY A 35 1.56 -8.92 0.80
C GLY A 35 2.44 -7.95 1.61
N PRO A 36 3.73 -8.20 1.73
CA PRO A 36 4.67 -7.32 2.41
C PRO A 36 5.03 -6.11 1.55
N CYS A 37 5.37 -4.99 2.20
CA CYS A 37 6.05 -3.88 1.54
C CYS A 37 7.51 -4.27 1.32
N LEU A 38 7.83 -4.67 0.11
CA LEU A 38 9.18 -5.09 -0.24
C LEU A 38 9.98 -3.90 -0.79
N ARG A 39 11.16 -3.71 -0.22
CA ARG A 39 12.18 -2.82 -0.73
C ARG A 39 12.85 -3.48 -1.94
N ASP A 40 13.07 -2.72 -3.01
CA ASP A 40 13.84 -3.22 -4.15
C ASP A 40 15.33 -3.35 -3.78
N PHE A 41 16.01 -4.35 -4.37
CA PHE A 41 17.38 -4.71 -4.05
C PHE A 41 18.45 -3.79 -4.69
N THR A 42 18.07 -2.61 -5.17
CA THR A 42 18.96 -1.67 -5.84
C THR A 42 19.95 -0.96 -4.92
N SER A 43 19.74 -1.04 -3.61
CA SER A 43 20.69 -0.54 -2.61
C SER A 43 20.77 -1.55 -1.45
N PRO A 44 21.93 -1.67 -0.78
CA PRO A 44 22.09 -2.53 0.36
C PRO A 44 21.02 -2.29 1.42
N PHE A 45 20.52 -3.36 2.05
CA PHE A 45 19.41 -3.25 3.02
C PHE A 45 19.80 -2.48 4.30
N TRP A 46 21.09 -2.35 4.59
CA TRP A 46 21.65 -1.58 5.71
C TRP A 46 21.86 -0.09 5.40
N GLU A 47 21.74 0.32 4.13
CA GLU A 47 21.88 1.72 3.75
C GLU A 47 20.58 2.48 4.03
N GLU A 48 20.71 3.61 4.76
CA GLU A 48 19.60 4.50 4.97
C GLU A 48 19.28 5.26 3.69
N ARG A 49 18.05 5.14 3.22
CA ARG A 49 17.60 5.82 2.01
C ARG A 49 17.14 7.24 2.29
N ALA A 50 17.48 8.14 1.41
CA ALA A 50 16.97 9.51 1.40
C ALA A 50 15.42 9.58 1.30
N SER A 51 14.80 8.52 0.81
CA SER A 51 13.34 8.34 0.74
C SER A 51 13.01 6.95 1.28
N PRO A 52 12.76 6.83 2.59
CA PRO A 52 12.47 5.54 3.22
C PRO A 52 11.18 4.93 2.69
N LEU A 53 11.07 3.62 2.75
CA LEU A 53 9.84 2.90 2.45
C LEU A 53 8.86 3.08 3.61
N ALA A 54 7.64 3.45 3.29
CA ALA A 54 6.52 3.61 4.23
C ALA A 54 5.31 2.78 3.80
N SER A 55 4.38 2.59 4.71
CA SER A 55 3.11 1.94 4.40
C SER A 55 1.96 2.47 5.22
N THR A 56 0.78 2.44 4.61
CA THR A 56 -0.50 2.70 5.25
C THR A 56 -1.41 1.51 5.00
N THR A 57 -2.11 1.04 6.03
CA THR A 57 -3.11 -0.02 5.91
C THR A 57 -4.42 0.47 6.52
N PHE A 58 -5.51 0.27 5.82
CA PHE A 58 -6.84 0.69 6.25
C PHE A 58 -7.91 -0.31 5.82
N GLU A 59 -9.02 -0.32 6.52
CA GLU A 59 -10.16 -1.17 6.25
C GLU A 59 -11.08 -0.54 5.21
N VAL A 60 -11.68 -1.38 4.36
CA VAL A 60 -12.69 -0.99 3.37
C VAL A 60 -13.77 -2.07 3.33
N GLY A 61 -14.90 -1.81 3.98
CA GLY A 61 -15.95 -2.82 4.21
C GLY A 61 -15.43 -3.96 5.08
N ASP A 62 -15.54 -5.20 4.61
CA ASP A 62 -15.04 -6.40 5.28
C ASP A 62 -13.65 -6.84 4.80
N GLY A 63 -12.95 -5.98 4.09
CA GLY A 63 -11.60 -6.19 3.59
C GLY A 63 -10.65 -5.07 3.98
N ALA A 64 -9.43 -5.12 3.45
CA ALA A 64 -8.40 -4.15 3.73
C ALA A 64 -7.61 -3.79 2.48
N VAL A 65 -7.05 -2.58 2.52
CA VAL A 65 -6.12 -2.05 1.53
C VAL A 65 -4.81 -1.71 2.22
N ARG A 66 -3.69 -2.09 1.61
CA ARG A 66 -2.36 -1.64 2.01
C ARG A 66 -1.71 -0.89 0.88
N VAL A 67 -1.15 0.28 1.18
CA VAL A 67 -0.36 1.10 0.27
C VAL A 67 1.08 1.11 0.75
N CYS A 68 2.02 0.75 -0.13
CA CYS A 68 3.46 0.78 0.13
C CYS A 68 4.11 1.78 -0.81
N TYR A 69 4.87 2.73 -0.29
CA TYR A 69 5.43 3.81 -1.10
C TYR A 69 6.78 4.30 -0.58
N GLY A 70 7.62 4.80 -1.47
CA GLY A 70 8.81 5.56 -1.06
C GLY A 70 8.40 6.96 -0.64
N ARG A 71 8.92 7.42 0.50
CA ARG A 71 8.53 8.66 1.19
C ARG A 71 9.60 9.75 1.03
N PRO A 72 9.61 10.53 -0.07
CA PRO A 72 10.56 11.61 -0.27
C PRO A 72 10.25 12.82 0.60
N SER A 73 11.29 13.60 0.95
CA SER A 73 11.19 14.89 1.63
C SER A 73 11.33 16.05 0.65
N ALA A 74 10.66 17.16 0.92
CA ALA A 74 10.72 18.37 0.11
C ALA A 74 12.11 19.02 0.16
N ARG A 75 12.74 19.08 1.33
CA ARG A 75 14.08 19.65 1.55
C ARG A 75 14.17 21.07 1.00
N GLU A 76 13.26 21.91 1.44
CA GLU A 76 13.16 23.32 1.06
C GLU A 76 12.95 23.58 -0.44
N ARG A 77 12.61 22.55 -1.23
CA ARG A 77 12.31 22.68 -2.67
C ARG A 77 10.81 22.91 -2.88
N VAL A 78 10.49 23.66 -3.90
CA VAL A 78 9.12 23.66 -4.45
C VAL A 78 8.89 22.32 -5.14
N VAL A 79 7.91 21.56 -4.62
CA VAL A 79 7.69 20.19 -5.08
C VAL A 79 6.88 20.19 -6.36
N PHE A 80 5.63 20.63 -6.30
CA PHE A 80 4.77 20.58 -7.48
C PHE A 80 4.92 21.86 -8.32
N GLY A 81 5.19 21.69 -9.59
CA GLY A 81 5.54 22.74 -10.54
C GLY A 81 7.04 22.83 -10.85
N GLU A 82 7.93 22.44 -9.91
CA GLU A 82 9.38 22.45 -10.11
C GLU A 82 9.99 21.04 -10.05
N LEU A 83 10.11 20.44 -8.86
CA LEU A 83 10.66 19.09 -8.69
C LEU A 83 9.83 18.05 -9.45
N ILE A 84 8.53 18.19 -9.41
CA ILE A 84 7.55 17.40 -10.15
C ILE A 84 6.76 18.37 -11.03
N PRO A 85 7.11 18.51 -12.31
CA PRO A 85 6.43 19.41 -13.21
C PRO A 85 4.95 19.03 -13.38
N TYR A 86 4.08 20.00 -13.42
CA TYR A 86 2.68 19.76 -13.74
C TYR A 86 2.51 19.13 -15.13
N ARG A 87 1.47 18.32 -15.28
CA ARG A 87 1.09 17.63 -16.53
C ARG A 87 2.12 16.62 -17.03
N GLN A 88 3.05 16.20 -16.15
CA GLN A 88 4.00 15.14 -16.44
C GLN A 88 3.75 13.91 -15.57
N LEU A 89 4.17 12.74 -16.06
CA LEU A 89 4.05 11.49 -15.34
C LEU A 89 4.97 11.47 -14.11
N TRP A 90 4.41 11.10 -12.96
CA TRP A 90 5.11 10.92 -11.71
C TRP A 90 4.67 9.63 -11.01
N ARG A 91 5.64 8.83 -10.54
CA ARG A 91 5.41 7.54 -9.85
C ARG A 91 4.67 7.62 -8.51
N THR A 92 4.23 8.81 -8.09
CA THR A 92 3.49 9.05 -6.83
C THR A 92 4.27 8.56 -5.61
N GLY A 93 5.54 8.98 -5.50
CA GLY A 93 6.48 8.58 -4.46
C GLY A 93 7.92 8.63 -4.96
N ALA A 94 8.78 7.82 -4.36
CA ALA A 94 10.20 7.72 -4.71
C ALA A 94 10.65 6.25 -4.73
N ASN A 95 11.72 5.98 -5.49
CA ASN A 95 12.32 4.66 -5.68
C ASN A 95 11.35 3.66 -6.32
N GLU A 96 10.79 2.74 -5.53
CA GLU A 96 9.82 1.74 -5.95
C GLU A 96 8.50 2.36 -6.42
N PRO A 97 7.72 1.65 -7.26
CA PRO A 97 6.35 2.05 -7.54
C PRO A 97 5.52 2.12 -6.25
N THR A 98 4.62 3.06 -6.15
CA THR A 98 3.63 3.06 -5.08
C THR A 98 2.67 1.90 -5.30
N ARG A 99 2.78 0.86 -4.48
CA ARG A 99 2.03 -0.40 -4.62
C ARG A 99 0.78 -0.39 -3.77
N ILE A 100 -0.31 -0.89 -4.34
CA ILE A 100 -1.59 -1.06 -3.67
C ILE A 100 -1.93 -2.55 -3.65
N TYR A 101 -2.26 -3.04 -2.47
CA TYR A 101 -2.73 -4.41 -2.24
C TYR A 101 -4.15 -4.35 -1.72
N THR A 102 -5.04 -5.11 -2.30
CA THR A 102 -6.40 -5.28 -1.78
C THR A 102 -6.78 -6.75 -1.72
N ASN A 103 -7.42 -7.16 -0.65
CA ASN A 103 -7.96 -8.51 -0.48
C ASN A 103 -9.46 -8.59 -0.80
N ARG A 104 -10.04 -7.49 -1.26
CA ARG A 104 -11.45 -7.36 -1.60
C ARG A 104 -11.62 -6.57 -2.91
N THR A 105 -12.74 -6.76 -3.60
CA THR A 105 -13.12 -5.87 -4.69
C THR A 105 -13.48 -4.52 -4.14
N ILE A 106 -12.75 -3.49 -4.58
CA ILE A 106 -12.92 -2.10 -4.19
C ILE A 106 -13.10 -1.23 -5.42
N GLU A 107 -13.54 -0.01 -5.19
CA GLU A 107 -13.43 1.09 -6.15
C GLU A 107 -12.50 2.14 -5.55
N LEU A 108 -11.42 2.47 -6.26
CA LEU A 108 -10.46 3.51 -5.90
C LEU A 108 -10.54 4.62 -6.96
N ALA A 109 -10.89 5.83 -6.55
CA ALA A 109 -11.04 6.97 -7.46
C ALA A 109 -11.93 6.67 -8.70
N GLY A 110 -12.99 5.87 -8.53
CA GLY A 110 -13.87 5.44 -9.59
C GLY A 110 -13.41 4.20 -10.39
N VAL A 111 -12.21 3.70 -10.14
CA VAL A 111 -11.66 2.52 -10.82
C VAL A 111 -11.93 1.26 -9.99
N ARG A 112 -12.59 0.26 -10.61
CA ARG A 112 -12.87 -1.03 -9.97
C ARG A 112 -11.62 -1.92 -9.96
N LEU A 113 -11.23 -2.39 -8.77
CA LEU A 113 -10.09 -3.26 -8.54
C LEU A 113 -10.56 -4.57 -7.90
N VAL A 114 -10.25 -5.69 -8.49
CA VAL A 114 -10.47 -7.00 -7.87
C VAL A 114 -9.36 -7.29 -6.84
N PRO A 115 -9.51 -8.29 -5.94
CA PRO A 115 -8.42 -8.69 -5.05
C PRO A 115 -7.12 -8.93 -5.82
N GLY A 116 -6.06 -8.23 -5.42
CA GLY A 116 -4.82 -8.26 -6.19
C GLY A 116 -3.78 -7.25 -5.77
N ARG A 117 -2.80 -7.07 -6.63
CA ARG A 117 -1.67 -6.15 -6.49
C ARG A 117 -1.64 -5.20 -7.67
N TYR A 118 -1.53 -3.94 -7.38
CA TYR A 118 -1.50 -2.84 -8.35
C TYR A 118 -0.40 -1.87 -7.99
N SER A 119 -0.08 -0.97 -8.89
CA SER A 119 0.67 0.23 -8.54
C SER A 119 -0.04 1.50 -9.02
N LEU A 120 0.33 2.60 -8.40
CA LEU A 120 -0.22 3.92 -8.62
C LEU A 120 0.84 4.83 -9.21
N TYR A 121 0.49 5.58 -10.23
CA TYR A 121 1.24 6.73 -10.71
C TYR A 121 0.28 7.86 -11.09
N ALA A 122 0.77 9.07 -11.21
CA ALA A 122 -0.09 10.23 -11.40
C ALA A 122 0.39 11.17 -12.50
N ILE A 123 -0.50 12.00 -12.97
CA ILE A 123 -0.19 13.24 -13.66
C ILE A 123 -0.78 14.37 -12.81
N PRO A 124 0.06 15.07 -12.03
CA PRO A 124 -0.37 16.22 -11.22
C PRO A 124 -0.77 17.41 -12.09
N ASP A 125 -1.80 18.13 -11.64
CA ASP A 125 -2.11 19.50 -12.09
C ASP A 125 -2.49 20.35 -10.87
N THR A 126 -2.72 21.63 -11.04
CA THR A 126 -2.89 22.58 -9.94
C THR A 126 -4.16 22.34 -9.11
N ASN A 127 -5.23 21.84 -9.71
CA ASN A 127 -6.54 21.68 -9.07
C ASN A 127 -7.10 20.25 -9.15
N GLN A 128 -6.46 19.39 -9.92
CA GLN A 128 -6.86 17.98 -10.04
C GLN A 128 -5.67 17.12 -10.48
N TRP A 129 -5.70 15.85 -10.08
CA TRP A 129 -4.73 14.86 -10.54
C TRP A 129 -5.42 13.76 -11.31
N ARG A 130 -4.72 13.22 -12.30
CA ARG A 130 -5.08 11.94 -12.90
C ARG A 130 -4.30 10.84 -12.20
N LEU A 131 -4.99 9.95 -11.49
CA LEU A 131 -4.39 8.79 -10.84
C LEU A 131 -4.58 7.57 -11.72
N PHE A 132 -3.49 7.02 -12.20
CA PHE A 132 -3.47 5.79 -13.01
C PHE A 132 -3.20 4.60 -12.11
N ILE A 133 -3.96 3.53 -12.31
CA ILE A 133 -3.81 2.28 -11.58
C ILE A 133 -3.42 1.22 -12.60
N THR A 134 -2.30 0.52 -12.36
CA THR A 134 -1.73 -0.45 -13.27
C THR A 134 -1.41 -1.77 -12.56
N GLU A 135 -1.47 -2.89 -13.28
CA GLU A 135 -0.99 -4.19 -12.81
C GLU A 135 0.54 -4.33 -12.87
N SER A 136 1.24 -3.34 -13.43
CA SER A 136 2.70 -3.30 -13.41
C SER A 136 3.20 -2.93 -12.02
N VAL A 137 3.74 -3.88 -11.26
CA VAL A 137 4.17 -3.68 -9.86
C VAL A 137 5.70 -3.76 -9.66
N THR A 138 6.45 -3.93 -10.75
CA THR A 138 7.90 -4.15 -10.73
C THR A 138 8.71 -3.14 -11.55
N HIS A 139 8.06 -2.17 -12.22
CA HIS A 139 8.76 -1.11 -12.92
C HIS A 139 9.54 -0.23 -11.96
N TRP A 140 10.64 0.36 -12.42
CA TRP A 140 11.48 1.20 -11.58
C TRP A 140 11.30 2.69 -11.89
N GLY A 141 11.24 3.45 -10.83
CA GLY A 141 11.26 4.91 -10.94
C GLY A 141 10.12 5.46 -11.80
N ASN A 142 10.45 6.45 -12.61
CA ASN A 142 9.52 7.04 -13.58
C ASN A 142 9.57 6.34 -14.96
N ASP A 143 9.98 5.06 -15.02
CA ASP A 143 9.85 4.27 -16.24
C ASP A 143 8.38 3.88 -16.48
N LEU A 144 7.60 4.89 -16.80
CA LEU A 144 6.15 4.82 -17.07
C LEU A 144 5.88 4.82 -18.59
N ARG A 145 6.74 4.11 -19.34
CA ARG A 145 6.62 3.97 -20.79
C ARG A 145 5.59 2.92 -21.17
N SER A 146 5.47 2.65 -22.44
CA SER A 146 4.45 1.76 -23.01
C SER A 146 4.25 0.46 -22.24
N GLY A 147 5.30 -0.31 -21.95
CA GLY A 147 5.19 -1.61 -21.26
C GLY A 147 4.60 -1.56 -19.84
N THR A 148 4.68 -0.41 -19.15
CA THR A 148 4.00 -0.19 -17.86
C THR A 148 2.55 0.21 -18.10
N ARG A 149 2.33 1.14 -19.03
CA ARG A 149 1.01 1.73 -19.31
C ARG A 149 0.07 0.79 -20.03
N ASP A 150 0.59 -0.17 -20.80
CA ASP A 150 -0.23 -1.21 -21.45
C ASP A 150 -0.94 -2.12 -20.43
N LYS A 151 -0.54 -2.04 -19.14
CA LYS A 151 -1.16 -2.75 -18.01
C LYS A 151 -2.08 -1.89 -17.16
N ASP A 152 -2.44 -0.71 -17.64
CA ASP A 152 -3.33 0.19 -16.91
C ASP A 152 -4.74 -0.43 -16.81
N VAL A 153 -5.22 -0.50 -15.59
CA VAL A 153 -6.58 -0.96 -15.26
C VAL A 153 -7.58 0.17 -15.43
N GLY A 154 -7.14 1.40 -15.15
CA GLY A 154 -7.97 2.57 -15.29
C GLY A 154 -7.31 3.84 -14.75
N VAL A 155 -8.04 4.94 -14.92
CA VAL A 155 -7.64 6.27 -14.45
C VAL A 155 -8.78 6.93 -13.70
N GLY A 156 -8.47 7.42 -12.49
CA GLY A 156 -9.37 8.27 -11.70
C GLY A 156 -8.95 9.74 -11.80
N ILE A 157 -9.92 10.63 -11.78
CA ILE A 157 -9.70 12.08 -11.66
C ILE A 157 -10.06 12.46 -10.23
N VAL A 158 -9.14 13.06 -9.51
CA VAL A 158 -9.30 13.44 -8.12
C VAL A 158 -8.97 14.91 -7.90
N PRO A 159 -9.67 15.62 -7.00
CA PRO A 159 -9.34 17.01 -6.67
C PRO A 159 -7.99 17.09 -6.01
N ALA A 160 -7.29 18.18 -6.26
CA ALA A 160 -6.08 18.60 -5.59
C ALA A 160 -6.29 19.98 -5.01
N ASP A 161 -6.10 20.09 -3.70
CA ASP A 161 -6.32 21.31 -2.94
C ASP A 161 -5.04 21.78 -2.27
N THR A 162 -5.00 23.04 -1.87
CA THR A 162 -3.94 23.60 -1.05
C THR A 162 -4.35 23.50 0.43
N THR A 163 -3.49 22.94 1.27
CA THR A 163 -3.69 22.89 2.73
C THR A 163 -2.91 23.99 3.45
N ALA A 164 -3.40 24.41 4.62
CA ALA A 164 -2.69 25.33 5.50
C ALA A 164 -1.45 24.66 6.13
N ASP A 165 -1.51 23.35 6.37
CA ASP A 165 -0.43 22.58 6.94
C ASP A 165 0.66 22.31 5.90
N TYR A 166 1.92 22.30 6.36
CA TYR A 166 3.07 21.96 5.53
C TYR A 166 3.56 20.54 5.84
N PHE A 167 3.56 19.71 4.81
CA PHE A 167 4.03 18.32 4.89
C PHE A 167 5.43 18.20 4.28
N GLU A 168 6.46 18.19 5.12
CA GLU A 168 7.85 18.03 4.66
C GLU A 168 8.09 16.74 3.89
N THR A 169 7.43 15.65 4.28
CA THR A 169 7.57 14.36 3.63
C THR A 169 6.27 13.94 2.95
N PHE A 170 6.39 13.42 1.73
CA PHE A 170 5.26 12.80 1.04
C PHE A 170 4.61 11.73 1.94
N THR A 171 3.34 11.90 2.20
CA THR A 171 2.59 11.04 3.12
C THR A 171 1.33 10.54 2.42
N ILE A 172 1.08 9.23 2.54
CA ILE A 172 -0.20 8.63 2.17
C ILE A 172 -0.85 8.16 3.45
N SER A 173 -2.03 8.68 3.73
CA SER A 173 -2.84 8.35 4.90
C SER A 173 -4.23 7.88 4.49
N ALA A 174 -5.05 7.52 5.47
CA ALA A 174 -6.44 7.14 5.25
C ALA A 174 -7.34 7.80 6.29
N GLU A 175 -8.47 8.31 5.84
CA GLU A 175 -9.47 8.98 6.67
C GLU A 175 -10.85 8.31 6.48
N PRO A 176 -11.58 8.02 7.54
CA PRO A 176 -12.94 7.49 7.42
C PRO A 176 -13.88 8.55 6.84
N ALA A 177 -14.79 8.12 5.96
CA ALA A 177 -15.80 8.97 5.34
C ALA A 177 -17.14 8.22 5.17
N GLY A 178 -17.86 8.07 6.28
CA GLY A 178 -19.10 7.28 6.32
C GLY A 178 -18.86 5.81 5.96
N ASP A 179 -19.50 5.32 4.90
CA ASP A 179 -19.35 3.93 4.40
C ASP A 179 -18.11 3.74 3.50
N SER A 180 -17.31 4.78 3.34
CA SER A 180 -16.11 4.78 2.51
C SER A 180 -14.89 5.23 3.31
N THR A 181 -13.73 5.10 2.70
CA THR A 181 -12.45 5.60 3.22
C THR A 181 -11.86 6.54 2.18
N LEU A 182 -11.24 7.60 2.63
CA LEU A 182 -10.48 8.50 1.77
C LEU A 182 -9.00 8.13 1.87
N MET A 183 -8.38 7.81 0.76
CA MET A 183 -6.94 7.75 0.65
C MET A 183 -6.43 9.17 0.36
N VAL A 184 -5.62 9.69 1.25
CA VAL A 184 -5.15 11.07 1.23
C VAL A 184 -3.65 11.08 0.93
N LEU A 185 -3.26 11.87 -0.06
CA LEU A 185 -1.87 12.08 -0.45
C LEU A 185 -1.50 13.53 -0.13
N GLU A 186 -0.45 13.72 0.68
CA GLU A 186 -0.02 15.03 1.13
C GLU A 186 1.48 15.21 0.93
N TRP A 187 1.85 16.33 0.36
CA TRP A 187 3.23 16.74 0.28
C TRP A 187 3.31 18.26 0.09
N GLU A 188 4.24 18.91 0.81
CA GLU A 188 4.33 20.35 0.88
C GLU A 188 3.00 20.97 1.35
N ARG A 189 2.32 21.74 0.53
CA ARG A 189 0.98 22.28 0.81
C ARG A 189 -0.11 21.70 -0.11
N THR A 190 0.20 20.63 -0.78
CA THR A 190 -0.76 19.96 -1.68
C THR A 190 -1.40 18.79 -0.97
N ARG A 191 -2.71 18.72 -1.04
CA ARG A 191 -3.54 17.63 -0.54
C ARG A 191 -4.42 17.09 -1.66
N VAL A 192 -4.34 15.79 -1.89
CA VAL A 192 -5.11 15.07 -2.91
C VAL A 192 -5.91 13.98 -2.24
N VAL A 193 -7.20 13.89 -2.55
CA VAL A 193 -8.12 12.96 -1.90
C VAL A 193 -8.74 12.02 -2.91
N ALA A 194 -8.53 10.73 -2.72
CA ALA A 194 -9.09 9.67 -3.54
C ALA A 194 -10.06 8.81 -2.73
N GLY A 195 -11.32 8.75 -3.13
CA GLY A 195 -12.32 7.89 -2.50
C GLY A 195 -12.00 6.41 -2.71
N VAL A 196 -12.15 5.63 -1.64
CA VAL A 196 -12.01 4.16 -1.64
C VAL A 196 -13.26 3.56 -1.02
N ARG A 197 -13.96 2.72 -1.75
CA ARG A 197 -15.15 2.05 -1.24
C ARG A 197 -15.18 0.56 -1.59
N ALA A 198 -15.82 -0.22 -0.73
CA ALA A 198 -16.09 -1.62 -1.03
C ALA A 198 -17.16 -1.73 -2.12
N VAL A 199 -16.95 -2.62 -3.07
CA VAL A 199 -17.98 -2.95 -4.05
C VAL A 199 -18.85 -4.07 -3.46
N ARG A 200 -20.15 -3.78 -3.29
CA ARG A 200 -21.12 -4.79 -2.87
C ARG A 200 -21.21 -5.89 -3.94
N ARG A 201 -21.30 -7.14 -3.48
CA ARG A 201 -21.52 -8.31 -4.35
C ARG A 201 -22.93 -8.28 -4.92
#